data_0087af6c54a9309a94d6db8aa731b692
#
_entry.id   0087af6c54a9309a94d6db8aa731b692
#
_cell.length_a   1.000
_cell.length_b   1.000
_cell.length_c   1.000
_cell.angle_alpha   90.00
_cell.angle_beta   90.00
_cell.angle_gamma   90.00
#
_symmetry.space_group_name_H-M   'P 1'
#
loop_
_entity.id
_entity.type
_entity.pdbx_description
1 polymer ?
#
loop_
_entity_poly.entity_id
_entity_poly.type
_entity_poly.pdbx_seq_one_letter_code
_entity_poly.pdbx_strand_id
1 'polypeptide(L)'
;MDTHHQRFGKIIRGRRAAKGLGQEALADKAGLHRTHVSLLERGKRMPTLEVVRKLAAGLGTTMASLMGELEAGGEGKTAGSGGEATPKAV
;
A
#
# COMPACT_ATOMS: atom_id res chain seq x y z
N MET A 1 -13.96 -5.33 -10.81
CA MET A 1 -12.54 -5.43 -10.71
C MET A 1 -11.94 -4.20 -10.07
N ASP A 2 -11.02 -4.36 -9.15
CA ASP A 2 -10.45 -3.22 -8.45
C ASP A 2 -9.38 -2.53 -9.27
N THR A 3 -9.35 -1.22 -9.19
CA THR A 3 -8.26 -0.48 -9.79
C THR A 3 -7.04 -0.60 -8.90
N HIS A 4 -5.90 -0.15 -9.39
CA HIS A 4 -4.67 -0.20 -8.59
C HIS A 4 -4.81 0.62 -7.31
N HIS A 5 -5.43 1.79 -7.38
CA HIS A 5 -5.54 2.58 -6.16
C HIS A 5 -6.58 2.00 -5.20
N GLN A 6 -7.59 1.29 -5.69
CA GLN A 6 -8.50 0.60 -4.78
C GLN A 6 -7.77 -0.54 -4.09
N ARG A 7 -6.97 -1.30 -4.82
CA ARG A 7 -6.19 -2.39 -4.22
C ARG A 7 -5.15 -1.85 -3.25
N PHE A 8 -4.52 -0.75 -3.61
CA PHE A 8 -3.56 -0.13 -2.70
C PHE A 8 -4.25 0.27 -1.39
N GLY A 9 -5.44 0.83 -1.49
CA GLY A 9 -6.19 1.20 -0.30
C GLY A 9 -6.48 0.01 0.61
N LYS A 10 -6.81 -1.12 0.01
CA LYS A 10 -7.06 -2.33 0.79
C LYS A 10 -5.79 -2.83 1.46
N ILE A 11 -4.66 -2.72 0.79
CA ILE A 11 -3.39 -3.11 1.36
C ILE A 11 -3.07 -2.26 2.58
N ILE A 12 -3.22 -0.95 2.45
CA ILE A 12 -2.95 -0.04 3.56
C ILE A 12 -3.87 -0.34 4.73
N ARG A 13 -5.15 -0.54 4.45
CA ARG A 13 -6.09 -0.85 5.51
C ARG A 13 -5.75 -2.14 6.21
N GLY A 14 -5.38 -3.17 5.45
CA GLY A 14 -5.02 -4.45 6.04
C GLY A 14 -3.78 -4.35 6.91
N ARG A 15 -2.77 -3.63 6.43
CA ARG A 15 -1.54 -3.48 7.19
C ARG A 15 -1.76 -2.65 8.45
N ARG A 16 -2.60 -1.61 8.33
CA ARG A 16 -2.94 -0.77 9.47
C ARG A 16 -3.66 -1.59 10.54
N ALA A 17 -4.65 -2.36 10.11
CA ALA A 17 -5.40 -3.19 11.05
C ALA A 17 -4.52 -4.23 11.70
N ALA A 18 -3.60 -4.81 10.96
CA ALA A 18 -2.70 -5.80 11.50
C ALA A 18 -1.80 -5.22 12.59
N LYS A 19 -1.57 -3.91 12.54
CA LYS A 19 -0.79 -3.27 13.57
C LYS A 19 -1.64 -2.69 14.68
N GLY A 20 -2.94 -2.88 14.62
CA GLY A 20 -3.83 -2.36 15.64
C GLY A 20 -3.95 -0.85 15.63
N LEU A 21 -3.71 -0.21 14.49
CA LEU A 21 -3.78 1.24 14.42
C LEU A 21 -5.10 1.71 13.85
N GLY A 22 -5.62 2.80 14.40
CA GLY A 22 -6.76 3.46 13.76
C GLY A 22 -6.25 4.36 12.65
N GLN A 23 -7.16 4.90 11.87
CA GLN A 23 -6.77 5.78 10.77
C GLN A 23 -6.03 7.01 11.27
N GLU A 24 -6.46 7.56 12.38
CA GLU A 24 -5.84 8.74 12.92
C GLU A 24 -4.41 8.45 13.40
N ALA A 25 -4.21 7.30 14.02
CA ALA A 25 -2.90 6.92 14.50
C ALA A 25 -1.94 6.72 13.32
N LEU A 26 -2.42 6.08 12.26
CA LEU A 26 -1.58 5.92 11.08
C LEU A 26 -1.26 7.27 10.45
N ALA A 27 -2.26 8.15 10.37
CA ALA A 27 -2.05 9.47 9.79
C ALA A 27 -0.95 10.21 10.56
N ASP A 28 -1.00 10.15 11.88
CA ASP A 28 0.01 10.80 12.70
C ASP A 28 1.40 10.22 12.42
N LYS A 29 1.50 8.91 12.36
CA LYS A 29 2.79 8.28 12.13
C LYS A 29 3.32 8.54 10.74
N ALA A 30 2.43 8.71 9.79
CA ALA A 30 2.83 8.93 8.40
C ALA A 30 2.98 10.41 8.04
N GLY A 31 2.57 11.29 8.94
CA GLY A 31 2.62 12.71 8.62
C GLY A 31 1.55 13.09 7.61
N LEU A 32 0.40 12.48 7.70
CA LEU A 32 -0.71 12.75 6.80
C LEU A 32 -1.94 13.16 7.60
N HIS A 33 -2.93 13.66 6.90
CA HIS A 33 -4.20 13.97 7.51
C HIS A 33 -5.05 12.70 7.55
N ARG A 34 -5.86 12.54 8.59
CA ARG A 34 -6.74 11.39 8.69
C ARG A 34 -7.67 11.28 7.48
N THR A 35 -8.17 12.41 7.01
CA THR A 35 -9.03 12.42 5.83
C THR A 35 -8.31 11.83 4.62
N HIS A 36 -7.03 12.15 4.48
CA HIS A 36 -6.24 11.63 3.37
C HIS A 36 -6.12 10.11 3.46
N VAL A 37 -5.83 9.61 4.67
CA VAL A 37 -5.74 8.16 4.87
C VAL A 37 -7.08 7.50 4.54
N SER A 38 -8.18 8.11 4.98
CA SER A 38 -9.49 7.55 4.71
C SER A 38 -9.78 7.47 3.22
N LEU A 39 -9.46 8.55 2.48
CA LEU A 39 -9.69 8.57 1.04
C LEU A 39 -8.83 7.52 0.33
N LEU A 40 -7.59 7.36 0.77
CA LEU A 40 -6.72 6.36 0.16
C LEU A 40 -7.24 4.96 0.42
N GLU A 41 -7.69 4.69 1.62
CA GLU A 41 -8.18 3.34 1.95
C GLU A 41 -9.46 3.00 1.20
N ARG A 42 -10.25 4.00 0.89
CA ARG A 42 -11.48 3.75 0.15
C ARG A 42 -11.29 3.75 -1.35
N GLY A 43 -10.05 3.92 -1.80
CA GLY A 43 -9.76 3.94 -3.22
C GLY A 43 -10.29 5.16 -3.93
N LYS A 44 -10.51 6.24 -3.18
CA LYS A 44 -11.03 7.48 -3.76
C LYS A 44 -9.93 8.44 -4.15
N ARG A 45 -8.69 8.07 -3.92
CA ARG A 45 -7.57 8.94 -4.20
C ARG A 45 -6.37 8.13 -4.61
N MET A 46 -5.66 8.59 -5.62
CA MET A 46 -4.46 7.91 -6.07
C MET A 46 -3.28 8.43 -5.24
N PRO A 47 -2.50 7.55 -4.65
CA PRO A 47 -1.36 7.99 -3.85
C PRO A 47 -0.22 8.46 -4.75
N THR A 48 0.51 9.46 -4.29
CA THR A 48 1.74 9.86 -4.93
C THR A 48 2.87 9.05 -4.35
N LEU A 49 4.03 9.08 -4.99
CA LEU A 49 5.20 8.37 -4.44
C LEU A 49 5.52 8.88 -3.04
N GLU A 50 5.41 10.18 -2.84
CA GLU A 50 5.70 10.72 -1.51
C GLU A 50 4.74 10.19 -0.46
N VAL A 51 3.48 10.06 -0.80
CA VAL A 51 2.50 9.52 0.12
C VAL A 51 2.77 8.05 0.40
N VAL A 52 3.17 7.29 -0.62
CA VAL A 52 3.51 5.88 -0.41
C VAL A 52 4.69 5.78 0.55
N ARG A 53 5.69 6.66 0.38
CA ARG A 53 6.84 6.65 1.27
C ARG A 53 6.43 6.95 2.72
N LYS A 54 5.56 7.93 2.88
CA LYS A 54 5.09 8.31 4.22
C LYS A 54 4.29 7.17 4.86
N LEU A 55 3.46 6.52 4.08
CA LEU A 55 2.67 5.39 4.61
C LEU A 55 3.58 4.23 5.00
N ALA A 56 4.59 3.96 4.17
CA ALA A 56 5.52 2.88 4.48
C ALA A 56 6.22 3.17 5.81
N ALA A 57 6.68 4.41 5.98
CA ALA A 57 7.33 4.77 7.23
C ALA A 57 6.38 4.64 8.41
N GLY A 58 5.15 5.12 8.26
CA GLY A 58 4.17 5.05 9.34
C GLY A 58 3.79 3.62 9.70
N LEU A 59 3.83 2.72 8.72
CA LEU A 59 3.52 1.32 8.95
C LEU A 59 4.74 0.50 9.33
N GLY A 60 5.92 1.10 9.36
CA GLY A 60 7.13 0.38 9.72
C GLY A 60 7.56 -0.60 8.65
N THR A 61 7.32 -0.28 7.41
CA THR A 61 7.68 -1.15 6.30
C THR A 61 8.39 -0.32 5.23
N THR A 62 8.56 -0.89 4.04
CA THR A 62 9.24 -0.21 2.95
C THR A 62 8.28 -0.02 1.79
N MET A 63 8.60 0.94 0.93
CA MET A 63 7.81 1.13 -0.29
C MET A 63 7.85 -0.14 -1.13
N ALA A 64 8.99 -0.80 -1.19
CA ALA A 64 9.12 -2.02 -1.98
C ALA A 64 8.16 -3.09 -1.48
N SER A 65 7.99 -3.20 -0.18
CA SER A 65 7.07 -4.18 0.38
C SER A 65 5.63 -3.87 0.00
N LEU A 66 5.25 -2.60 0.08
CA LEU A 66 3.90 -2.20 -0.28
C LEU A 66 3.64 -2.41 -1.77
N MET A 67 4.58 -2.03 -2.60
CA MET A 67 4.44 -2.18 -4.03
C MET A 67 4.46 -3.64 -4.44
N GLY A 68 5.26 -4.44 -3.75
CA GLY A 68 5.30 -5.86 -4.01
C GLY A 68 3.95 -6.51 -3.73
N GLU A 69 3.31 -6.09 -2.66
CA GLU A 69 2.00 -6.63 -2.33
C GLU A 69 0.98 -6.17 -3.37
N LEU A 70 1.09 -4.95 -3.85
CA LEU A 70 0.20 -4.45 -4.87
C LEU A 70 0.34 -5.26 -6.16
N GLU A 71 1.58 -5.54 -6.56
CA GLU A 71 1.80 -6.28 -7.77
C GLU A 71 1.34 -7.73 -7.66
N ALA A 72 1.59 -8.34 -6.52
CA ALA A 72 1.18 -9.70 -6.33
C ALA A 72 -0.30 -9.81 -6.11
N GLY A 73 -0.88 -8.74 -5.64
CA GLY A 73 -2.22 -8.78 -5.22
C GLY A 73 -3.13 -9.38 -6.18
N GLY A 74 -4.25 -9.55 -5.91
CA GLY A 74 -5.11 -10.05 -6.82
C GLY A 74 -4.78 -11.48 -7.09
N GLU A 75 -4.04 -11.73 -7.99
CA GLU A 75 -3.79 -12.97 -8.35
C GLU A 75 -2.67 -13.44 -7.72
N GLY A 76 -2.33 -12.87 -6.89
CA GLY A 76 -1.27 -13.21 -6.25
C GLY A 76 -0.59 -14.34 -6.62
N LYS A 77 -0.89 -15.06 -6.64
CA LYS A 77 -0.24 -16.08 -6.77
C LYS A 77 0.62 -16.13 -7.77
N THR A 78 0.42 -15.92 -8.52
CA THR A 78 1.17 -16.13 -9.52
C THR A 78 2.32 -15.73 -9.39
N ALA A 79 2.31 -15.13 -8.99
CA ALA A 79 3.35 -14.71 -8.89
C ALA A 79 4.40 -15.28 -8.98
N GLY A 80 4.45 -15.81 -8.52
CA GLY A 80 5.65 -16.23 -8.47
C GLY A 80 6.27 -15.90 -9.58
N SER A 81 5.85 -16.05 -10.33
CA SER A 81 6.49 -15.86 -11.33
C SER A 81 7.04 -14.72 -11.46
N GLY A 82 6.48 -14.07 -11.23
CA GLY A 82 6.97 -12.94 -11.51
C GLY A 82 8.26 -12.88 -11.35
N GLY A 83 8.52 -13.11 -10.61
CA GLY A 83 9.70 -12.82 -10.38
C GLY A 83 10.57 -12.97 -11.39
N GLU A 84 10.52 -13.63 -11.91
CA GLU A 84 11.41 -13.81 -12.64
C GLU A 84 11.60 -12.98 -13.51
N ALA A 85 10.95 -12.74 -13.87
CA ALA A 85 11.12 -11.99 -14.79
C ALA A 85 11.87 -10.97 -14.56
N THR A 86 11.98 -10.73 -14.21
CA THR A 86 12.54 -9.74 -13.99
C THR A 86 13.67 -9.56 -14.08
N PRO A 87 13.88 -9.78 -14.07
CA PRO A 87 14.88 -9.41 -14.00
C PRO A 87 15.63 -9.17 -14.82
N LYS A 88 15.68 -9.40 -15.30
CA LYS A 88 16.42 -9.24 -15.94
C LYS A 88 16.52 -8.32 -16.50
N ALA A 89 16.21 -8.21 -16.71
CA ALA A 89 16.15 -7.40 -17.33
C ALA A 89 16.78 -6.49 -17.30
N VAL A 90 16.97 -6.24 -17.29
CA VAL A 90 17.52 -5.29 -17.28
C VAL A 90 18.16 -5.14 -17.45
#